data_7dbf80264458ab8644e0f0d0fb1c2749
#
_entry.id   7dbf80264458ab8644e0f0d0fb1c2749
#
_cell.length_a   1.000
_cell.length_b   1.000
_cell.length_c   1.000
_cell.angle_alpha   90.00
_cell.angle_beta   90.00
_cell.angle_gamma   90.00
#
_symmetry.space_group_name_H-M   'P 1'
#
loop_
_entity.id
_entity.type
_entity.pdbx_description
1 polymer ?
#
loop_
_entity_poly.entity_id
_entity_poly.type
_entity_poly.pdbx_seq_one_letter_code
_entity_poly.pdbx_strand_id
1 'polypeptide(L)'
;FDPVDAIRMVTLNVAEHFGIDNLIGGIAPGRFADLCIIPDIQKINPAWVISNGNVIARNGKCIISPRNHEYSKKSLNSINLKKIFRKDDFKISAPLGIKKIDVRVIEKISMLVTKEKIISMEVHEGQILGNVEKDIIKIAAVDRVNESNQCFTGLISGVGMKNGAIATSSS
;
A
#
# COMPACT_ATOMS: atom_id res chain seq x y z
N PHE A 1 -11.15 -23.15 12.17
CA PHE A 1 -12.25 -22.33 12.70
C PHE A 1 -13.57 -22.83 12.15
N ASP A 2 -14.63 -22.79 12.97
CA ASP A 2 -15.97 -22.96 12.47
C ASP A 2 -16.31 -21.85 11.45
N PRO A 3 -16.93 -22.15 10.30
CA PRO A 3 -17.25 -21.15 9.29
C PRO A 3 -18.15 -20.02 9.83
N VAL A 4 -19.05 -20.31 10.74
CA VAL A 4 -19.94 -19.31 11.37
C VAL A 4 -19.13 -18.35 12.25
N ASP A 5 -18.16 -18.86 13.01
CA ASP A 5 -17.27 -18.04 13.81
C ASP A 5 -16.40 -17.16 12.92
N ALA A 6 -15.90 -17.68 11.79
CA ALA A 6 -15.13 -16.91 10.82
C ALA A 6 -15.95 -15.74 10.23
N ILE A 7 -17.22 -15.98 9.88
CA ILE A 7 -18.13 -14.91 9.42
C ILE A 7 -18.38 -13.91 10.54
N ARG A 8 -18.63 -14.35 11.78
CA ARG A 8 -18.83 -13.47 12.92
C ARG A 8 -17.60 -12.57 13.17
N MET A 9 -16.39 -13.12 13.05
CA MET A 9 -15.14 -12.36 13.21
C MET A 9 -15.02 -11.19 12.23
N VAL A 10 -15.51 -11.33 11.00
CA VAL A 10 -15.44 -10.28 9.97
C VAL A 10 -16.70 -9.44 9.84
N THR A 11 -17.71 -9.69 10.64
CA THR A 11 -18.98 -8.95 10.65
C THR A 11 -19.26 -8.34 12.02
N LEU A 12 -19.89 -9.09 12.91
CA LEU A 12 -20.36 -8.59 14.21
C LEU A 12 -19.21 -8.13 15.11
N ASN A 13 -18.15 -8.92 15.24
CA ASN A 13 -17.03 -8.56 16.12
C ASN A 13 -16.34 -7.25 15.67
N VAL A 14 -16.26 -7.01 14.35
CA VAL A 14 -15.73 -5.75 13.81
C VAL A 14 -16.68 -4.60 14.15
N ALA A 15 -17.99 -4.78 13.99
CA ALA A 15 -18.98 -3.78 14.30
C ALA A 15 -18.97 -3.41 15.80
N GLU A 16 -18.87 -4.40 16.68
CA GLU A 16 -18.72 -4.22 18.12
C GLU A 16 -17.43 -3.48 18.48
N HIS A 17 -16.31 -3.84 17.85
CA HIS A 17 -15.02 -3.18 18.07
C HIS A 17 -15.07 -1.67 17.76
N PHE A 18 -15.78 -1.28 16.71
CA PHE A 18 -15.94 0.12 16.32
C PHE A 18 -17.16 0.80 16.98
N GLY A 19 -17.94 0.11 17.80
CA GLY A 19 -19.13 0.67 18.46
C GLY A 19 -20.26 1.03 17.50
N ILE A 20 -20.40 0.32 16.38
CA ILE A 20 -21.40 0.53 15.32
C ILE A 20 -22.29 -0.69 15.11
N ASP A 21 -22.31 -1.62 16.05
CA ASP A 21 -23.10 -2.85 16.00
C ASP A 21 -24.61 -2.62 16.06
N ASN A 22 -25.04 -1.43 16.50
CA ASN A 22 -26.42 -0.98 16.39
C ASN A 22 -26.86 -0.69 14.93
N LEU A 23 -25.92 -0.48 14.02
CA LEU A 23 -26.17 -0.15 12.60
C LEU A 23 -25.87 -1.29 11.63
N ILE A 24 -24.79 -2.06 11.90
CA ILE A 24 -24.27 -3.10 11.01
C ILE A 24 -23.82 -4.35 11.78
N GLY A 25 -23.25 -5.33 11.09
CA GLY A 25 -22.64 -6.53 11.70
C GLY A 25 -23.59 -7.70 11.90
N GLY A 26 -24.90 -7.52 11.72
CA GLY A 26 -25.89 -8.59 11.84
C GLY A 26 -27.26 -8.18 11.33
N ILE A 27 -28.16 -9.15 11.22
CA ILE A 27 -29.54 -8.93 10.74
C ILE A 27 -30.43 -8.68 11.95
N ALA A 28 -30.89 -7.44 12.10
CA ALA A 28 -31.81 -7.05 13.17
C ALA A 28 -32.61 -5.80 12.78
N PRO A 29 -33.77 -5.56 13.38
CA PRO A 29 -34.52 -4.31 13.22
C PRO A 29 -33.63 -3.10 13.54
N GLY A 30 -33.70 -2.06 12.72
CA GLY A 30 -32.91 -0.83 12.89
C GLY A 30 -31.50 -0.86 12.30
N ARG A 31 -31.01 -2.01 11.86
CA ARG A 31 -29.72 -2.13 11.15
C ARG A 31 -29.87 -1.93 9.65
N PHE A 32 -28.80 -1.52 8.99
CA PHE A 32 -28.77 -1.41 7.55
C PHE A 32 -29.02 -2.77 6.89
N ALA A 33 -29.79 -2.77 5.80
CA ALA A 33 -30.06 -3.96 5.01
C ALA A 33 -28.94 -4.19 3.98
N ASP A 34 -27.70 -4.39 4.48
CA ASP A 34 -26.52 -4.77 3.70
C ASP A 34 -26.25 -6.25 3.96
N LEU A 35 -26.57 -7.09 2.98
CA LEU A 35 -26.67 -8.54 3.15
C LEU A 35 -26.00 -9.29 1.99
N CYS A 36 -25.37 -10.42 2.31
CA CYS A 36 -24.93 -11.40 1.33
C CYS A 36 -25.68 -12.72 1.57
N ILE A 37 -26.29 -13.27 0.53
CA ILE A 37 -26.88 -14.62 0.56
C ILE A 37 -25.88 -15.58 -0.01
N ILE A 38 -25.36 -16.48 0.83
CA ILE A 38 -24.32 -17.45 0.50
C ILE A 38 -24.95 -18.84 0.56
N PRO A 39 -25.09 -19.57 -0.57
CA PRO A 39 -25.72 -20.89 -0.60
C PRO A 39 -24.92 -21.99 0.10
N ASP A 40 -23.59 -21.85 0.11
CA ASP A 40 -22.66 -22.81 0.70
C ASP A 40 -21.68 -22.07 1.60
N ILE A 41 -21.76 -22.31 2.90
CA ILE A 41 -20.91 -21.64 3.90
C ILE A 41 -19.43 -22.02 3.78
N GLN A 42 -19.10 -23.15 3.14
CA GLN A 42 -17.73 -23.58 2.87
C GLN A 42 -17.12 -22.84 1.66
N LYS A 43 -17.96 -22.22 0.84
CA LYS A 43 -17.56 -21.49 -0.37
C LYS A 43 -18.21 -20.12 -0.36
N ILE A 44 -17.48 -19.11 0.06
CA ILE A 44 -18.01 -17.73 0.11
C ILE A 44 -18.17 -17.20 -1.31
N ASN A 45 -19.23 -17.64 -1.97
CA ASN A 45 -19.65 -17.18 -3.28
C ASN A 45 -21.09 -16.68 -3.20
N PRO A 46 -21.32 -15.38 -3.03
CA PRO A 46 -22.65 -14.83 -2.85
C PRO A 46 -23.54 -15.05 -4.07
N ALA A 47 -24.69 -15.69 -3.88
CA ALA A 47 -25.75 -15.76 -4.90
C ALA A 47 -26.43 -14.39 -5.06
N TRP A 48 -26.55 -13.64 -3.97
CA TRP A 48 -27.15 -12.31 -3.95
C TRP A 48 -26.34 -11.39 -3.03
N VAL A 49 -26.19 -10.13 -3.48
CA VAL A 49 -25.64 -9.04 -2.67
C VAL A 49 -26.70 -7.93 -2.62
N ILE A 50 -27.04 -7.52 -1.42
CA ILE A 50 -28.03 -6.50 -1.11
C ILE A 50 -27.32 -5.35 -0.40
N SER A 51 -27.55 -4.13 -0.82
CA SER A 51 -27.07 -2.93 -0.14
C SER A 51 -28.19 -1.91 -0.01
N ASN A 52 -28.35 -1.35 1.18
CA ASN A 52 -29.46 -0.47 1.52
C ASN A 52 -30.82 -1.04 1.10
N GLY A 53 -31.04 -2.35 1.28
CA GLY A 53 -32.29 -3.04 0.91
C GLY A 53 -32.49 -3.30 -0.58
N ASN A 54 -31.55 -2.93 -1.47
CA ASN A 54 -31.62 -3.13 -2.89
C ASN A 54 -30.67 -4.22 -3.33
N VAL A 55 -31.12 -5.12 -4.20
CA VAL A 55 -30.24 -6.12 -4.83
C VAL A 55 -29.29 -5.41 -5.78
N ILE A 56 -28.00 -5.52 -5.54
CA ILE A 56 -26.95 -4.87 -6.34
C ILE A 56 -26.14 -5.85 -7.19
N ALA A 57 -26.09 -7.12 -6.78
CA ALA A 57 -25.44 -8.18 -7.56
C ALA A 57 -26.17 -9.51 -7.41
N ARG A 58 -26.08 -10.34 -8.43
CA ARG A 58 -26.66 -11.69 -8.48
C ARG A 58 -25.72 -12.63 -9.22
N ASN A 59 -25.45 -13.79 -8.62
CA ASN A 59 -24.59 -14.84 -9.19
C ASN A 59 -23.24 -14.29 -9.74
N GLY A 60 -22.55 -13.47 -8.95
CA GLY A 60 -21.26 -12.88 -9.29
C GLY A 60 -21.31 -11.72 -10.31
N LYS A 61 -22.50 -11.30 -10.76
CA LYS A 61 -22.66 -10.19 -11.70
C LYS A 61 -23.31 -8.98 -11.01
N CYS A 62 -22.69 -7.83 -11.11
CA CYS A 62 -23.29 -6.56 -10.69
C CYS A 62 -24.46 -6.23 -11.65
N ILE A 63 -25.63 -5.89 -11.09
CA ILE A 63 -26.87 -5.60 -11.86
C ILE A 63 -27.26 -4.13 -11.82
N ILE A 64 -26.49 -3.31 -11.10
CA ILE A 64 -26.66 -1.87 -11.07
C ILE A 64 -25.47 -1.22 -11.78
N SER A 65 -25.68 -0.01 -12.35
CA SER A 65 -24.60 0.77 -12.90
C SER A 65 -23.65 1.22 -11.77
N PRO A 66 -22.32 1.17 -11.99
CA PRO A 66 -21.37 1.71 -11.05
C PRO A 66 -21.68 3.19 -10.76
N ARG A 67 -21.55 3.58 -9.50
CA ARG A 67 -21.73 4.97 -9.12
C ARG A 67 -20.55 5.79 -9.70
N ASN A 68 -20.86 6.74 -10.58
CA ASN A 68 -19.88 7.72 -11.03
C ASN A 68 -19.64 8.72 -9.88
N HIS A 69 -18.45 8.70 -9.34
CA HIS A 69 -18.06 9.67 -8.32
C HIS A 69 -17.20 10.77 -8.97
N GLU A 70 -17.66 12.00 -8.83
CA GLU A 70 -16.87 13.16 -9.23
C GLU A 70 -15.97 13.59 -8.07
N TYR A 71 -14.67 13.39 -8.25
CA TYR A 71 -13.69 13.83 -7.27
C TYR A 71 -13.50 15.33 -7.32
N SER A 72 -13.28 15.95 -6.18
CA SER A 72 -12.94 17.37 -6.11
C SER A 72 -11.64 17.66 -6.87
N LYS A 73 -11.50 18.85 -7.43
CA LYS A 73 -10.25 19.26 -8.10
C LYS A 73 -9.03 19.13 -7.20
N LYS A 74 -9.19 19.36 -5.89
CA LYS A 74 -8.14 19.21 -4.88
C LYS A 74 -7.72 17.75 -4.74
N SER A 75 -8.66 16.80 -4.77
CA SER A 75 -8.37 15.36 -4.70
C SER A 75 -7.70 14.85 -5.98
N LEU A 76 -8.06 15.40 -7.14
CA LEU A 76 -7.45 15.03 -8.42
C LEU A 76 -6.04 15.61 -8.58
N ASN A 77 -5.76 16.79 -7.99
CA ASN A 77 -4.49 17.48 -8.06
C ASN A 77 -3.71 17.32 -6.74
N SER A 78 -3.40 16.09 -6.37
CA SER A 78 -2.69 15.76 -5.13
C SER A 78 -1.16 15.73 -5.27
N ILE A 79 -0.64 15.95 -6.46
CA ILE A 79 0.80 15.95 -6.74
C ILE A 79 1.25 17.40 -7.01
N ASN A 80 1.97 17.97 -6.03
CA ASN A 80 2.41 19.35 -6.03
C ASN A 80 3.95 19.42 -6.09
N LEU A 81 4.53 18.97 -7.19
CA LEU A 81 5.97 19.05 -7.44
C LEU A 81 6.30 20.34 -8.14
N LYS A 82 7.04 21.24 -7.49
CA LYS A 82 7.56 22.50 -8.10
C LYS A 82 8.81 22.28 -8.94
N LYS A 83 9.43 21.10 -8.80
CA LYS A 83 10.68 20.72 -9.46
C LYS A 83 10.48 19.49 -10.32
N ILE A 84 11.07 19.50 -11.51
CA ILE A 84 11.24 18.28 -12.32
C ILE A 84 12.45 17.54 -11.81
N PHE A 85 12.23 16.38 -11.19
CA PHE A 85 13.32 15.52 -10.72
C PHE A 85 14.10 14.93 -11.90
N ARG A 86 15.41 14.99 -11.81
CA ARG A 86 16.35 14.44 -12.79
C ARG A 86 17.16 13.31 -12.16
N LYS A 87 17.86 12.52 -12.96
CA LYS A 87 18.71 11.41 -12.53
C LYS A 87 19.70 11.81 -11.42
N ASP A 88 20.23 13.03 -11.49
CA ASP A 88 21.20 13.55 -10.52
C ASP A 88 20.60 13.80 -9.14
N ASP A 89 19.31 14.05 -9.04
CA ASP A 89 18.61 14.24 -7.76
C ASP A 89 18.54 12.95 -6.93
N PHE A 90 18.76 11.81 -7.55
CA PHE A 90 18.76 10.48 -6.91
C PHE A 90 20.17 9.94 -6.67
N LYS A 91 21.19 10.78 -6.74
CA LYS A 91 22.56 10.38 -6.41
C LYS A 91 22.71 10.27 -4.88
N ILE A 92 23.44 9.26 -4.44
CA ILE A 92 23.86 9.11 -3.06
C ILE A 92 25.34 9.51 -3.02
N SER A 93 25.62 10.70 -2.50
CA SER A 93 26.96 11.23 -2.43
C SER A 93 27.77 10.61 -1.29
N ALA A 94 29.07 10.39 -1.53
CA ALA A 94 30.02 10.00 -0.50
C ALA A 94 31.03 11.13 -0.27
N PRO A 95 31.68 11.18 0.91
CA PRO A 95 32.77 12.12 1.14
C PRO A 95 33.92 11.95 0.14
N LEU A 96 34.58 13.05 -0.18
CA LEU A 96 35.70 13.04 -1.13
C LEU A 96 36.89 12.22 -0.62
N GLY A 97 37.55 11.50 -1.54
CA GLY A 97 38.76 10.74 -1.24
C GLY A 97 38.51 9.37 -0.58
N ILE A 98 37.29 9.02 -0.28
CA ILE A 98 36.93 7.72 0.31
C ILE A 98 36.67 6.71 -0.82
N LYS A 99 37.35 5.56 -0.76
CA LYS A 99 37.14 4.46 -1.70
C LYS A 99 36.08 3.44 -1.24
N LYS A 100 35.86 3.37 0.07
CA LYS A 100 34.93 2.42 0.68
C LYS A 100 34.32 3.03 1.93
N ILE A 101 33.03 2.82 2.13
CA ILE A 101 32.29 3.41 3.26
C ILE A 101 31.21 2.44 3.76
N ASP A 102 31.01 2.38 5.06
CA ASP A 102 29.91 1.63 5.66
C ASP A 102 28.63 2.47 5.57
N VAL A 103 27.60 1.89 4.99
CA VAL A 103 26.32 2.55 4.75
C VAL A 103 25.17 1.79 5.42
N ARG A 104 24.19 2.54 5.89
CA ARG A 104 22.94 2.00 6.40
C ARG A 104 22.05 1.61 5.21
N VAL A 105 21.58 0.36 5.20
CA VAL A 105 20.69 -0.20 4.19
C VAL A 105 19.43 -0.66 4.87
N ILE A 106 18.28 -0.36 4.29
CA ILE A 106 16.98 -0.92 4.71
C ILE A 106 16.92 -2.35 4.20
N GLU A 107 16.98 -3.34 5.08
CA GLU A 107 16.79 -4.75 4.70
C GLU A 107 15.32 -5.14 4.84
N LYS A 108 14.68 -5.50 3.73
CA LYS A 108 13.31 -6.02 3.75
C LYS A 108 13.33 -7.48 4.21
N ILE A 109 12.71 -7.74 5.36
CA ILE A 109 12.62 -9.08 5.95
C ILE A 109 11.33 -9.78 5.48
N SER A 110 10.23 -9.04 5.44
CA SER A 110 8.91 -9.53 4.98
C SER A 110 8.13 -8.41 4.31
N MET A 111 6.88 -8.66 3.97
CA MET A 111 6.00 -7.63 3.38
C MET A 111 5.81 -6.39 4.27
N LEU A 112 5.88 -6.57 5.59
CA LEU A 112 5.60 -5.51 6.57
C LEU A 112 6.77 -5.18 7.49
N VAL A 113 7.87 -5.96 7.43
CA VAL A 113 8.99 -5.81 8.35
C VAL A 113 10.27 -5.48 7.61
N THR A 114 10.89 -4.42 8.05
CA THR A 114 12.25 -4.02 7.64
C THR A 114 13.15 -3.90 8.85
N LYS A 115 14.45 -4.02 8.64
CA LYS A 115 15.45 -3.71 9.66
C LYS A 115 16.61 -2.93 9.06
N GLU A 116 17.39 -2.29 9.90
CA GLU A 116 18.66 -1.69 9.50
C GLU A 116 19.73 -2.76 9.34
N LYS A 117 20.53 -2.61 8.30
CA LYS A 117 21.74 -3.39 8.04
C LYS A 117 22.87 -2.46 7.62
N ILE A 118 24.04 -2.65 8.19
CA ILE A 118 25.24 -1.92 7.78
C ILE A 118 26.01 -2.76 6.77
N ILE A 119 26.31 -2.16 5.61
CA ILE A 119 27.02 -2.84 4.53
C ILE A 119 28.16 -1.92 4.06
N SER A 120 29.34 -2.51 3.88
CA SER A 120 30.48 -1.82 3.32
C SER A 120 30.36 -1.75 1.79
N MET A 121 30.27 -0.55 1.24
CA MET A 121 30.06 -0.27 -0.19
C MET A 121 31.26 0.47 -0.77
N GLU A 122 31.57 0.17 -2.02
CA GLU A 122 32.58 0.90 -2.79
C GLU A 122 32.04 2.27 -3.22
N VAL A 123 32.93 3.25 -3.26
CA VAL A 123 32.61 4.61 -3.73
C VAL A 123 33.23 4.80 -5.11
N HIS A 124 32.36 5.13 -6.07
CA HIS A 124 32.74 5.40 -7.46
C HIS A 124 32.49 6.88 -7.78
N GLU A 125 33.56 7.60 -8.11
CA GLU A 125 33.47 9.03 -8.46
C GLU A 125 32.69 9.87 -7.43
N GLY A 126 32.92 9.62 -6.14
CA GLY A 126 32.21 10.32 -5.04
C GLY A 126 30.74 9.92 -4.86
N GLN A 127 30.31 8.80 -5.42
CA GLN A 127 28.95 8.30 -5.30
C GLN A 127 28.92 6.85 -4.82
N ILE A 128 27.85 6.54 -4.09
CA ILE A 128 27.49 5.17 -3.71
C ILE A 128 26.47 4.66 -4.73
N LEU A 129 26.85 3.61 -5.43
CA LEU A 129 26.00 2.96 -6.42
C LEU A 129 25.30 1.75 -5.79
N GLY A 130 24.10 1.43 -6.29
CA GLY A 130 23.48 0.15 -5.97
C GLY A 130 24.28 -1.03 -6.53
N ASN A 131 24.11 -2.21 -5.97
CA ASN A 131 24.68 -3.45 -6.46
C ASN A 131 23.55 -4.48 -6.64
N VAL A 132 23.10 -4.65 -7.89
CA VAL A 132 21.96 -5.51 -8.22
C VAL A 132 22.25 -6.99 -7.96
N GLU A 133 23.50 -7.43 -8.10
CA GLU A 133 23.91 -8.81 -7.81
C GLU A 133 23.78 -9.15 -6.33
N LYS A 134 24.02 -8.16 -5.46
CA LYS A 134 23.83 -8.26 -4.01
C LYS A 134 22.43 -7.85 -3.54
N ASP A 135 21.51 -7.62 -4.50
CA ASP A 135 20.17 -7.11 -4.24
C ASP A 135 20.16 -5.81 -3.39
N ILE A 136 21.11 -4.92 -3.68
CA ILE A 136 21.17 -3.59 -3.07
C ILE A 136 20.79 -2.57 -4.14
N ILE A 137 19.63 -1.96 -4.00
CA ILE A 137 19.11 -0.98 -4.96
C ILE A 137 18.88 0.37 -4.30
N LYS A 138 18.82 1.43 -5.13
CA LYS A 138 18.48 2.76 -4.64
C LYS A 138 16.99 2.86 -4.31
N ILE A 139 16.68 3.56 -3.23
CA ILE A 139 15.33 3.98 -2.88
C ILE A 139 15.31 5.51 -2.73
N ALA A 140 14.23 6.14 -3.11
CA ALA A 140 14.03 7.57 -2.90
C ALA A 140 12.62 7.84 -2.35
N ALA A 141 12.54 8.74 -1.38
CA ALA A 141 11.28 9.29 -0.88
C ALA A 141 11.18 10.75 -1.32
N VAL A 142 10.11 11.09 -2.04
CA VAL A 142 9.87 12.43 -2.57
C VAL A 142 8.61 12.99 -1.92
N ASP A 143 8.71 14.17 -1.29
CA ASP A 143 7.54 14.89 -0.82
C ASP A 143 6.78 15.47 -2.03
N ARG A 144 5.61 14.89 -2.29
CA ARG A 144 4.74 15.30 -3.40
C ARG A 144 3.55 16.16 -2.98
N VAL A 145 3.37 16.38 -1.69
CA VAL A 145 2.17 17.03 -1.14
C VAL A 145 2.46 18.47 -0.72
N ASN A 146 3.55 18.68 0.04
CA ASN A 146 3.82 19.95 0.72
C ASN A 146 4.64 20.95 -0.11
N GLU A 147 4.86 20.68 -1.40
CA GLU A 147 5.67 21.52 -2.29
C GLU A 147 7.10 21.81 -1.76
N SER A 148 7.60 20.96 -0.86
CA SER A 148 8.91 21.15 -0.21
C SER A 148 10.08 20.86 -1.15
N ASN A 149 9.83 20.14 -2.26
CA ASN A 149 10.86 19.58 -3.16
C ASN A 149 11.88 18.66 -2.47
N GLN A 150 11.56 18.18 -1.27
CA GLN A 150 12.44 17.28 -0.54
C GLN A 150 12.50 15.91 -1.23
N CYS A 151 13.72 15.42 -1.38
CA CYS A 151 14.01 14.09 -1.88
C CYS A 151 15.07 13.45 -0.98
N PHE A 152 14.71 12.40 -0.31
CA PHE A 152 15.61 11.61 0.50
C PHE A 152 16.00 10.36 -0.26
N THR A 153 17.30 10.10 -0.38
CA THR A 153 17.82 8.92 -1.07
C THR A 153 18.46 7.95 -0.10
N GLY A 154 18.37 6.68 -0.37
CA GLY A 154 18.94 5.62 0.45
C GLY A 154 19.12 4.33 -0.34
N LEU A 155 19.43 3.26 0.38
CA LEU A 155 19.61 1.92 -0.15
C LEU A 155 18.66 0.95 0.52
N ILE A 156 18.14 0.01 -0.27
CA ILE A 156 17.27 -1.08 0.20
C ILE A 156 17.75 -2.41 -0.38
N SER A 157 17.58 -3.47 0.39
CA SER A 157 17.85 -4.87 -0.03
C SER A 157 16.65 -5.76 0.26
N GLY A 158 16.60 -6.94 -0.34
CA GLY A 158 15.50 -7.90 -0.18
C GLY A 158 14.32 -7.62 -1.11
N VAL A 159 14.51 -6.84 -2.19
CA VAL A 159 13.45 -6.51 -3.16
C VAL A 159 13.49 -7.41 -4.39
N GLY A 160 14.69 -7.87 -4.81
CA GLY A 160 14.88 -8.76 -5.95
C GLY A 160 14.73 -8.08 -7.31
N MET A 161 14.76 -6.74 -7.38
CA MET A 161 14.63 -6.01 -8.63
C MET A 161 15.96 -6.00 -9.39
N LYS A 162 15.96 -6.49 -10.62
CA LYS A 162 17.15 -6.53 -11.49
C LYS A 162 17.20 -5.38 -12.48
N ASN A 163 16.07 -4.97 -13.02
CA ASN A 163 15.96 -3.90 -14.03
C ASN A 163 14.71 -3.05 -13.77
N GLY A 164 14.72 -1.83 -14.28
CA GLY A 164 13.59 -0.92 -14.21
C GLY A 164 13.52 -0.13 -12.91
N ALA A 165 12.34 0.45 -12.65
CA ALA A 165 12.01 1.21 -11.46
C ALA A 165 10.54 1.00 -11.09
N ILE A 166 10.23 1.08 -9.81
CA ILE A 166 8.86 1.06 -9.29
C ILE A 166 8.65 2.33 -8.50
N ALA A 167 7.53 3.00 -8.74
CA ALA A 167 7.07 4.10 -7.93
C ALA A 167 5.74 3.74 -7.28
N THR A 168 5.58 4.09 -6.03
CA THR A 168 4.33 3.94 -5.27
C THR A 168 4.06 5.21 -4.48
N SER A 169 2.79 5.49 -4.23
CA SER A 169 2.41 6.53 -3.29
C SER A 169 1.88 5.88 -2.02
N SER A 170 2.49 6.21 -0.88
CA SER A 170 1.84 6.01 0.42
C SER A 170 1.09 7.29 0.77
N SER A 171 -0.13 7.14 1.18
CA SER A 171 -0.95 8.22 1.74
C SER A 171 -0.86 8.17 3.25
#